data_28a195511fcb23bda88635ae498093dd
#
_entry.id   28a195511fcb23bda88635ae498093dd
#
_cell.length_a   1.000
_cell.length_b   1.000
_cell.length_c   1.000
_cell.angle_alpha   90.00
_cell.angle_beta   90.00
_cell.angle_gamma   90.00
#
_symmetry.space_group_name_H-M   'P 1'
#
loop_
_entity.id
_entity.type
_entity.pdbx_description
1 polymer ?
#
loop_
_entity_poly.entity_id
_entity_poly.type
_entity_poly.pdbx_seq_one_letter_code
_entity_poly.pdbx_strand_id
1 'polypeptide(L)'
;MENAPLYLAIALLAALVALVGTRVARQVALSLNIADAPNERRINTTLTPRAGGFAVALSFFLVGAAVTILAAPLGLTGGTPLPTSGSAALLLGALLAGVIGLADDRFDLRARWQLAGQLVIAAVPIAFGVRIAILSNPFGAGDLLIPDAIGLALTLFWVLGMQNAMNFIDGLDGLSGGIALIAAVTLGVIALPATPLLAALCFALAGALAGFLRHNFHPASIYMGTSGILAVAYALAVLSLLGTAKVVAALLILGVPIIDAFFVIVGRLLAGRSPYSADKTHIHQRLIDAGLSHRGAVLALYGVTLLLSVGAVVLTASAALYAFAGLLVVLGGAIVWLSRRAERRA
;
A
#
# COMPACT_ATOMS: atom_id res chain seq x y z
N MET A 1 -25.97 0.00 8.69
CA MET A 1 -25.06 0.33 9.82
C MET A 1 -25.09 -0.70 10.94
N GLU A 2 -25.92 -1.74 10.83
CA GLU A 2 -26.06 -2.80 11.87
C GLU A 2 -24.75 -3.57 12.15
N ASN A 3 -23.88 -3.74 11.18
CA ASN A 3 -22.63 -4.49 11.33
C ASN A 3 -21.41 -3.64 11.75
N ALA A 4 -21.59 -2.35 12.10
CA ALA A 4 -20.45 -1.51 12.49
C ALA A 4 -19.66 -2.06 13.70
N PRO A 5 -20.29 -2.63 14.75
CA PRO A 5 -19.57 -3.25 15.85
C PRO A 5 -18.72 -4.45 15.40
N LEU A 6 -19.20 -5.25 14.42
CA LEU A 6 -18.47 -6.40 13.87
C LEU A 6 -17.20 -5.94 13.13
N TYR A 7 -17.29 -4.94 12.26
CA TYR A 7 -16.12 -4.41 11.56
C TYR A 7 -15.08 -3.84 12.52
N LEU A 8 -15.54 -3.14 13.56
CA LEU A 8 -14.66 -2.65 14.62
C LEU A 8 -13.99 -3.81 15.36
N ALA A 9 -14.74 -4.87 15.73
CA ALA A 9 -14.18 -6.05 16.39
C ALA A 9 -13.13 -6.75 15.53
N ILE A 10 -13.37 -6.91 14.22
CA ILE A 10 -12.42 -7.47 13.27
C ILE A 10 -11.13 -6.61 13.21
N ALA A 11 -11.27 -5.28 13.10
CA ALA A 11 -10.13 -4.38 13.10
C ALA A 11 -9.34 -4.43 14.40
N LEU A 12 -10.01 -4.44 15.56
CA LEU A 12 -9.37 -4.54 16.87
C LEU A 12 -8.65 -5.88 17.06
N LEU A 13 -9.25 -7.00 16.62
CA LEU A 13 -8.60 -8.30 16.64
C LEU A 13 -7.32 -8.30 15.78
N ALA A 14 -7.40 -7.82 14.56
CA ALA A 14 -6.24 -7.71 13.69
C ALA A 14 -5.17 -6.77 14.27
N ALA A 15 -5.58 -5.66 14.88
CA ALA A 15 -4.67 -4.74 15.54
C ALA A 15 -3.94 -5.41 16.72
N LEU A 16 -4.65 -6.19 17.53
CA LEU A 16 -4.06 -6.92 18.64
C LEU A 16 -3.06 -7.98 18.16
N VAL A 17 -3.44 -8.77 17.14
CA VAL A 17 -2.55 -9.79 16.55
C VAL A 17 -1.29 -9.14 15.98
N ALA A 18 -1.42 -8.05 15.23
CA ALA A 18 -0.28 -7.33 14.67
C ALA A 18 0.58 -6.66 15.76
N LEU A 19 -0.04 -6.08 16.79
CA LEU A 19 0.67 -5.45 17.91
C LEU A 19 1.57 -6.44 18.66
N VAL A 20 1.04 -7.64 18.95
CA VAL A 20 1.79 -8.72 19.60
C VAL A 20 2.80 -9.31 18.62
N GLY A 21 2.37 -9.63 17.39
CA GLY A 21 3.22 -10.18 16.34
C GLY A 21 4.42 -9.30 16.01
N THR A 22 4.26 -7.97 16.03
CA THR A 22 5.36 -7.03 15.79
C THR A 22 6.42 -7.08 16.91
N ARG A 23 6.01 -7.27 18.16
CA ARG A 23 6.98 -7.47 19.26
C ARG A 23 7.79 -8.74 19.06
N VAL A 24 7.13 -9.83 18.69
CA VAL A 24 7.79 -11.11 18.38
C VAL A 24 8.71 -10.95 17.16
N ALA A 25 8.22 -10.35 16.08
CA ALA A 25 9.01 -10.09 14.87
C ALA A 25 10.27 -9.26 15.19
N ARG A 26 10.17 -8.27 16.08
CA ARG A 26 11.31 -7.47 16.53
C ARG A 26 12.37 -8.33 17.25
N GLN A 27 11.96 -9.21 18.15
CA GLN A 27 12.88 -10.10 18.86
C GLN A 27 13.56 -11.09 17.90
N VAL A 28 12.78 -11.70 17.00
CA VAL A 28 13.29 -12.63 15.98
C VAL A 28 14.23 -11.93 15.02
N ALA A 29 13.90 -10.74 14.55
CA ALA A 29 14.75 -9.97 13.64
C ALA A 29 16.11 -9.63 14.28
N LEU A 30 16.12 -9.26 15.56
CA LEU A 30 17.36 -9.01 16.31
C LEU A 30 18.20 -10.30 16.48
N SER A 31 17.57 -11.43 16.80
CA SER A 31 18.28 -12.72 16.97
C SER A 31 18.86 -13.26 15.65
N LEU A 32 18.22 -12.92 14.51
CA LEU A 32 18.68 -13.32 13.17
C LEU A 32 19.58 -12.27 12.50
N ASN A 33 19.93 -11.18 13.20
CA ASN A 33 20.67 -10.05 12.63
C ASN A 33 20.01 -9.43 11.39
N ILE A 34 18.68 -9.37 11.35
CA ILE A 34 17.89 -8.71 10.32
C ILE A 34 17.62 -7.27 10.77
N ALA A 35 18.64 -6.41 10.69
CA ALA A 35 18.56 -5.04 11.18
C ALA A 35 19.39 -4.09 10.32
N ASP A 36 18.93 -2.84 10.24
CA ASP A 36 19.63 -1.77 9.57
C ASP A 36 20.60 -1.07 10.53
N ALA A 37 21.88 -1.09 10.16
CA ALA A 37 22.87 -0.27 10.84
C ALA A 37 22.72 1.21 10.45
N PRO A 38 23.01 2.14 11.36
CA PRO A 38 23.13 3.54 11.03
C PRO A 38 24.12 3.77 9.91
N ASN A 39 23.76 4.54 8.89
CA ASN A 39 24.68 5.00 7.85
C ASN A 39 24.33 6.44 7.45
N GLU A 40 25.25 7.13 6.76
CA GLU A 40 25.12 8.53 6.34
C GLU A 40 23.90 8.81 5.43
N ARG A 41 23.26 7.78 4.91
CA ARG A 41 22.07 7.89 4.03
C ARG A 41 20.76 7.80 4.79
N ARG A 42 20.79 7.40 6.07
CA ARG A 42 19.60 7.15 6.90
C ARG A 42 19.54 8.13 8.06
N ILE A 43 18.33 8.54 8.40
CA ILE A 43 18.08 9.52 9.49
C ILE A 43 18.30 8.88 10.87
N ASN A 44 18.43 7.55 10.95
CA ASN A 44 18.51 6.83 12.20
C ASN A 44 19.92 6.72 12.76
N THR A 45 19.99 6.94 14.07
CA THR A 45 21.22 6.85 14.89
C THR A 45 21.39 5.53 15.62
N THR A 46 20.39 4.62 15.56
CA THR A 46 20.37 3.34 16.28
C THR A 46 20.13 2.16 15.37
N LEU A 47 20.63 0.98 15.74
CA LEU A 47 20.34 -0.28 15.06
C LEU A 47 18.85 -0.57 15.14
N THR A 48 18.14 -0.56 14.01
CA THR A 48 16.69 -0.77 13.97
C THR A 48 16.36 -2.04 13.19
N PRO A 49 15.65 -3.02 13.81
CA PRO A 49 15.25 -4.25 13.13
C PRO A 49 14.34 -3.97 11.93
N ARG A 50 14.46 -4.79 10.89
CA ARG A 50 13.56 -4.87 9.74
C ARG A 50 12.55 -6.00 9.91
N ALA A 51 11.69 -6.21 8.92
CA ALA A 51 10.71 -7.30 8.85
C ALA A 51 9.53 -7.18 9.82
N GLY A 52 9.30 -6.00 10.43
CA GLY A 52 8.11 -5.77 11.26
C GLY A 52 6.80 -5.92 10.49
N GLY A 53 6.82 -5.60 9.21
CA GLY A 53 5.64 -5.72 8.34
C GLY A 53 5.24 -7.17 8.03
N PHE A 54 6.11 -8.17 8.23
CA PHE A 54 5.68 -9.56 8.17
C PHE A 54 4.60 -9.87 9.21
N ALA A 55 4.65 -9.22 10.38
CA ALA A 55 3.58 -9.33 11.37
C ALA A 55 2.24 -8.75 10.86
N VAL A 56 2.26 -7.70 10.03
CA VAL A 56 1.07 -7.17 9.36
C VAL A 56 0.53 -8.20 8.37
N ALA A 57 1.38 -8.77 7.51
CA ALA A 57 1.00 -9.79 6.53
C ALA A 57 0.37 -11.02 7.20
N LEU A 58 1.00 -11.52 8.26
CA LEU A 58 0.52 -12.68 9.01
C LEU A 58 -0.80 -12.37 9.74
N SER A 59 -0.90 -11.21 10.39
CA SER A 59 -2.14 -10.78 11.06
C SER A 59 -3.30 -10.66 10.08
N PHE A 60 -3.06 -10.00 8.93
CA PHE A 60 -4.05 -9.86 7.88
C PHE A 60 -4.48 -11.22 7.33
N PHE A 61 -3.53 -12.13 7.09
CA PHE A 61 -3.83 -13.49 6.64
C PHE A 61 -4.68 -14.26 7.66
N LEU A 62 -4.27 -14.30 8.93
CA LEU A 62 -4.96 -15.09 9.96
C LEU A 62 -6.38 -14.58 10.22
N VAL A 63 -6.52 -13.27 10.43
CA VAL A 63 -7.83 -12.66 10.69
C VAL A 63 -8.70 -12.67 9.44
N GLY A 64 -8.14 -12.36 8.27
CA GLY A 64 -8.84 -12.39 7.00
C GLY A 64 -9.33 -13.80 6.63
N ALA A 65 -8.52 -14.83 6.86
CA ALA A 65 -8.91 -16.22 6.66
C ALA A 65 -10.05 -16.63 7.61
N ALA A 66 -9.94 -16.30 8.90
CA ALA A 66 -11.00 -16.56 9.87
C ALA A 66 -12.30 -15.85 9.48
N VAL A 67 -12.25 -14.59 9.10
CA VAL A 67 -13.42 -13.81 8.64
C VAL A 67 -14.03 -14.41 7.37
N THR A 68 -13.19 -14.86 6.42
CA THR A 68 -13.67 -15.50 5.18
C THR A 68 -14.36 -16.83 5.45
N ILE A 69 -13.78 -17.67 6.32
CA ILE A 69 -14.37 -18.96 6.71
C ILE A 69 -15.68 -18.77 7.48
N LEU A 70 -15.72 -17.77 8.34
CA LEU A 70 -16.88 -17.45 9.18
C LEU A 70 -17.84 -16.45 8.53
N ALA A 71 -17.69 -16.13 7.23
CA ALA A 71 -18.47 -15.10 6.56
C ALA A 71 -20.00 -15.30 6.68
N ALA A 72 -20.46 -16.54 6.53
CA ALA A 72 -21.90 -16.86 6.63
C ALA A 72 -22.44 -16.66 8.07
N PRO A 73 -21.88 -17.26 9.14
CA PRO A 73 -22.37 -17.02 10.49
C PRO A 73 -22.18 -15.56 10.96
N LEU A 74 -21.24 -14.81 10.38
CA LEU A 74 -21.05 -13.38 10.67
C LEU A 74 -21.98 -12.46 9.87
N GLY A 75 -22.83 -13.00 8.98
CA GLY A 75 -23.75 -12.19 8.16
C GLY A 75 -23.05 -11.37 7.08
N LEU A 76 -21.85 -11.77 6.65
CA LEU A 76 -21.03 -11.05 5.67
C LEU A 76 -21.22 -11.52 4.23
N THR A 77 -22.17 -12.45 4.00
CA THR A 77 -22.46 -13.03 2.66
C THR A 77 -23.52 -12.26 1.88
N GLY A 78 -24.07 -11.17 2.45
CA GLY A 78 -25.01 -10.29 1.78
C GLY A 78 -24.39 -9.45 0.67
N GLY A 79 -25.22 -8.86 -0.18
CA GLY A 79 -24.77 -7.99 -1.27
C GLY A 79 -24.11 -8.76 -2.43
N THR A 80 -23.12 -8.13 -3.08
CA THR A 80 -22.34 -8.76 -4.16
C THR A 80 -21.41 -9.82 -3.57
N PRO A 81 -21.56 -11.09 -3.96
CA PRO A 81 -20.69 -12.16 -3.44
C PRO A 81 -19.22 -11.92 -3.84
N LEU A 82 -18.33 -12.03 -2.86
CA LEU A 82 -16.90 -12.09 -3.14
C LEU A 82 -16.54 -13.55 -3.51
N PRO A 83 -16.03 -13.83 -4.73
CA PRO A 83 -15.63 -15.18 -5.09
C PRO A 83 -14.58 -15.73 -4.13
N THR A 84 -14.70 -17.02 -3.77
CA THR A 84 -13.71 -17.69 -2.91
C THR A 84 -12.31 -17.63 -3.51
N SER A 85 -12.18 -17.71 -4.84
CA SER A 85 -10.91 -17.52 -5.55
C SER A 85 -10.34 -16.12 -5.32
N GLY A 86 -11.18 -15.08 -5.29
CA GLY A 86 -10.76 -13.70 -5.05
C GLY A 86 -10.22 -13.49 -3.63
N SER A 87 -10.93 -14.00 -2.60
CA SER A 87 -10.44 -13.94 -1.23
C SER A 87 -9.18 -14.79 -1.02
N ALA A 88 -9.10 -15.96 -1.67
CA ALA A 88 -7.89 -16.79 -1.64
C ALA A 88 -6.71 -16.09 -2.33
N ALA A 89 -6.91 -15.48 -3.51
CA ALA A 89 -5.88 -14.68 -4.18
C ALA A 89 -5.35 -13.58 -3.26
N LEU A 90 -6.25 -12.83 -2.63
CA LEU A 90 -5.91 -11.73 -1.74
C LEU A 90 -5.06 -12.20 -0.56
N LEU A 91 -5.51 -13.19 0.18
CA LEU A 91 -4.89 -13.62 1.43
C LEU A 91 -3.60 -14.41 1.19
N LEU A 92 -3.63 -15.40 0.29
CA LEU A 92 -2.44 -16.21 -0.02
C LEU A 92 -1.38 -15.38 -0.73
N GLY A 93 -1.78 -14.47 -1.63
CA GLY A 93 -0.84 -13.59 -2.31
C GLY A 93 -0.20 -12.57 -1.38
N ALA A 94 -0.93 -12.00 -0.42
CA ALA A 94 -0.38 -11.10 0.59
C ALA A 94 0.61 -11.83 1.51
N LEU A 95 0.30 -13.08 1.91
CA LEU A 95 1.21 -13.90 2.70
C LEU A 95 2.47 -14.25 1.90
N LEU A 96 2.32 -14.68 0.64
CA LEU A 96 3.46 -14.97 -0.26
C LEU A 96 4.34 -13.74 -0.46
N ALA A 97 3.73 -12.57 -0.65
CA ALA A 97 4.45 -11.30 -0.75
C ALA A 97 5.25 -11.01 0.53
N GLY A 98 4.66 -11.26 1.69
CA GLY A 98 5.34 -11.16 2.98
C GLY A 98 6.53 -12.11 3.10
N VAL A 99 6.40 -13.35 2.64
CA VAL A 99 7.48 -14.37 2.67
C VAL A 99 8.62 -13.98 1.71
N ILE A 100 8.30 -13.58 0.48
CA ILE A 100 9.31 -13.15 -0.51
C ILE A 100 10.03 -11.89 0.00
N GLY A 101 9.28 -10.93 0.55
CA GLY A 101 9.88 -9.73 1.14
C GLY A 101 10.72 -10.03 2.39
N LEU A 102 10.37 -11.04 3.19
CA LEU A 102 11.19 -11.49 4.32
C LEU A 102 12.52 -12.09 3.85
N ALA A 103 12.51 -12.80 2.73
CA ALA A 103 13.75 -13.28 2.11
C ALA A 103 14.61 -12.09 1.64
N ASP A 104 14.02 -11.04 1.09
CA ASP A 104 14.74 -9.81 0.73
C ASP A 104 15.30 -9.10 1.97
N ASP A 105 14.50 -8.94 3.03
CA ASP A 105 14.94 -8.34 4.29
C ASP A 105 16.12 -9.08 4.92
N ARG A 106 16.21 -10.41 4.72
CA ARG A 106 17.26 -11.26 5.29
C ARG A 106 18.53 -11.34 4.42
N PHE A 107 18.35 -11.38 3.10
CA PHE A 107 19.45 -11.70 2.16
C PHE A 107 19.91 -10.52 1.30
N ASP A 108 19.26 -9.35 1.42
CA ASP A 108 19.52 -8.13 0.65
C ASP A 108 19.64 -8.44 -0.87
N LEU A 109 18.52 -8.91 -1.43
CA LEU A 109 18.46 -9.45 -2.78
C LEU A 109 18.84 -8.38 -3.83
N ARG A 110 19.58 -8.80 -4.87
CA ARG A 110 19.87 -7.92 -6.01
C ARG A 110 18.57 -7.55 -6.73
N ALA A 111 18.51 -6.35 -7.31
CA ALA A 111 17.32 -5.80 -7.99
C ALA A 111 16.63 -6.77 -8.97
N ARG A 112 17.40 -7.60 -9.70
CA ARG A 112 16.82 -8.62 -10.60
C ARG A 112 16.00 -9.69 -9.88
N TRP A 113 16.41 -10.09 -8.68
CA TRP A 113 15.69 -11.09 -7.88
C TRP A 113 14.50 -10.47 -7.16
N GLN A 114 14.62 -9.20 -6.73
CA GLN A 114 13.48 -8.43 -6.21
C GLN A 114 12.40 -8.30 -7.29
N LEU A 115 12.77 -7.92 -8.52
CA LEU A 115 11.81 -7.84 -9.64
C LEU A 115 11.19 -9.19 -9.96
N ALA A 116 11.97 -10.28 -9.98
CA ALA A 116 11.44 -11.63 -10.20
C ALA A 116 10.42 -12.02 -9.12
N GLY A 117 10.72 -11.75 -7.85
CA GLY A 117 9.78 -11.95 -6.74
C GLY A 117 8.50 -11.12 -6.89
N GLN A 118 8.62 -9.84 -7.24
CA GLN A 118 7.48 -8.95 -7.49
C GLN A 118 6.61 -9.44 -8.66
N LEU A 119 7.20 -9.97 -9.73
CA LEU A 119 6.46 -10.55 -10.86
C LEU A 119 5.71 -11.82 -10.45
N VAL A 120 6.32 -12.69 -9.65
CA VAL A 120 5.64 -13.88 -9.09
C VAL A 120 4.45 -13.45 -8.25
N ILE A 121 4.62 -12.48 -7.36
CA ILE A 121 3.54 -11.93 -6.55
C ILE A 121 2.43 -11.34 -7.44
N ALA A 122 2.78 -10.56 -8.48
CA ALA A 122 1.81 -9.92 -9.37
C ALA A 122 1.06 -10.91 -10.25
N ALA A 123 1.59 -12.11 -10.49
CA ALA A 123 0.90 -13.18 -11.22
C ALA A 123 -0.16 -13.92 -10.37
N VAL A 124 -0.10 -13.83 -9.03
CA VAL A 124 -1.04 -14.56 -8.15
C VAL A 124 -2.50 -14.21 -8.43
N PRO A 125 -2.95 -12.95 -8.44
CA PRO A 125 -4.36 -12.61 -8.68
C PRO A 125 -4.81 -13.15 -10.04
N ILE A 126 -3.96 -13.10 -11.07
CA ILE A 126 -4.23 -13.60 -12.40
C ILE A 126 -4.46 -15.13 -12.37
N ALA A 127 -3.63 -15.86 -11.65
CA ALA A 127 -3.78 -17.32 -11.50
C ALA A 127 -5.10 -17.73 -10.82
N PHE A 128 -5.66 -16.85 -9.98
CA PHE A 128 -6.97 -17.03 -9.35
C PHE A 128 -8.14 -16.41 -10.13
N GLY A 129 -7.91 -15.92 -11.35
CA GLY A 129 -8.93 -15.34 -12.23
C GLY A 129 -9.29 -13.88 -11.90
N VAL A 130 -8.52 -13.21 -11.03
CA VAL A 130 -8.69 -11.78 -10.72
C VAL A 130 -7.93 -10.95 -11.74
N ARG A 131 -8.66 -10.11 -12.49
CA ARG A 131 -8.09 -9.23 -13.51
C ARG A 131 -8.89 -7.94 -13.68
N ILE A 132 -8.28 -6.93 -14.27
CA ILE A 132 -8.96 -5.72 -14.71
C ILE A 132 -9.77 -6.05 -15.97
N ALA A 133 -11.07 -6.29 -15.80
CA ALA A 133 -11.99 -6.57 -16.91
C ALA A 133 -12.79 -5.33 -17.35
N ILE A 134 -12.90 -4.34 -16.46
CA ILE A 134 -13.75 -3.17 -16.64
C ILE A 134 -13.00 -1.92 -16.15
N LEU A 135 -13.00 -0.88 -16.94
CA LEU A 135 -12.55 0.45 -16.54
C LEU A 135 -13.67 1.48 -16.72
N SER A 136 -13.75 2.45 -15.84
CA SER A 136 -14.68 3.56 -15.99
C SER A 136 -14.31 4.41 -17.20
N ASN A 137 -15.29 4.71 -18.05
CA ASN A 137 -15.09 5.56 -19.20
C ASN A 137 -14.88 7.04 -18.76
N PRO A 138 -13.71 7.63 -18.98
CA PRO A 138 -13.45 9.03 -18.60
C PRO A 138 -14.15 10.06 -19.51
N PHE A 139 -14.57 9.65 -20.71
CA PHE A 139 -15.06 10.55 -21.75
C PHE A 139 -16.57 10.44 -21.99
N GLY A 140 -17.28 9.56 -21.25
CA GLY A 140 -18.71 9.37 -21.47
C GLY A 140 -19.35 8.49 -20.40
N ALA A 141 -20.65 8.23 -20.61
CA ALA A 141 -21.39 7.31 -19.74
C ALA A 141 -20.99 5.85 -19.99
N GLY A 142 -21.06 5.02 -18.94
CA GLY A 142 -20.82 3.59 -19.00
C GLY A 142 -19.39 3.19 -18.69
N ASP A 143 -19.13 1.90 -18.82
CA ASP A 143 -17.84 1.27 -18.53
C ASP A 143 -17.22 0.73 -19.83
N LEU A 144 -15.90 0.76 -19.90
CA LEU A 144 -15.11 0.18 -20.98
C LEU A 144 -14.81 -1.29 -20.62
N LEU A 145 -15.27 -2.22 -21.46
CA LEU A 145 -14.87 -3.62 -21.36
C LEU A 145 -13.47 -3.79 -21.93
N ILE A 146 -12.59 -4.36 -21.12
CA ILE A 146 -11.19 -4.55 -21.48
C ILE A 146 -10.98 -5.98 -21.99
N PRO A 147 -10.40 -6.16 -23.21
CA PRO A 147 -10.03 -7.48 -23.73
C PRO A 147 -9.11 -8.21 -22.75
N ASP A 148 -9.27 -9.55 -22.64
CA ASP A 148 -8.61 -10.38 -21.65
C ASP A 148 -7.09 -10.18 -21.60
N ALA A 149 -6.41 -10.22 -22.75
CA ALA A 149 -4.95 -10.06 -22.82
C ALA A 149 -4.49 -8.68 -22.26
N ILE A 150 -5.24 -7.62 -22.57
CA ILE A 150 -4.97 -6.27 -22.06
C ILE A 150 -5.26 -6.22 -20.56
N GLY A 151 -6.37 -6.80 -20.12
CA GLY A 151 -6.75 -6.88 -18.71
C GLY A 151 -5.71 -7.59 -17.84
N LEU A 152 -5.14 -8.69 -18.35
CA LEU A 152 -4.05 -9.40 -17.69
C LEU A 152 -2.79 -8.53 -17.58
N ALA A 153 -2.39 -7.89 -18.67
CA ALA A 153 -1.23 -6.99 -18.69
C ALA A 153 -1.41 -5.80 -17.73
N LEU A 154 -2.60 -5.19 -17.73
CA LEU A 154 -2.93 -4.09 -16.82
C LEU A 154 -2.94 -4.54 -15.36
N THR A 155 -3.40 -5.76 -15.07
CA THR A 155 -3.39 -6.31 -13.70
C THR A 155 -1.97 -6.52 -13.20
N LEU A 156 -1.11 -7.12 -14.04
CA LEU A 156 0.30 -7.29 -13.74
C LEU A 156 0.98 -5.94 -13.46
N PHE A 157 0.77 -4.97 -14.36
CA PHE A 157 1.31 -3.62 -14.23
C PHE A 157 0.79 -2.91 -12.97
N TRP A 158 -0.51 -3.06 -12.65
CA TRP A 158 -1.12 -2.48 -11.46
C TRP A 158 -0.49 -2.98 -10.17
N VAL A 159 -0.40 -4.31 -10.01
CA VAL A 159 0.17 -4.91 -8.79
C VAL A 159 1.67 -4.59 -8.68
N LEU A 160 2.42 -4.71 -9.77
CA LEU A 160 3.85 -4.38 -9.79
C LEU A 160 4.09 -2.90 -9.52
N GLY A 161 3.29 -2.03 -10.13
CA GLY A 161 3.35 -0.58 -9.91
C GLY A 161 3.08 -0.20 -8.45
N MET A 162 2.08 -0.82 -7.83
CA MET A 162 1.76 -0.60 -6.42
C MET A 162 2.87 -1.05 -5.48
N GLN A 163 3.50 -2.20 -5.74
CA GLN A 163 4.65 -2.67 -4.95
C GLN A 163 5.79 -1.67 -4.99
N ASN A 164 6.11 -1.14 -6.17
CA ASN A 164 7.19 -0.16 -6.32
C ASN A 164 6.81 1.22 -5.75
N ALA A 165 5.58 1.69 -5.96
CA ALA A 165 5.12 2.97 -5.42
C ALA A 165 5.16 2.99 -3.89
N MET A 166 4.68 1.92 -3.23
CA MET A 166 4.73 1.80 -1.78
C MET A 166 6.15 1.62 -1.26
N ASN A 167 7.02 0.96 -2.01
CA ASN A 167 8.43 0.81 -1.63
C ASN A 167 9.18 2.16 -1.70
N PHE A 168 8.88 2.99 -2.68
CA PHE A 168 9.52 4.30 -2.84
C PHE A 168 9.10 5.31 -1.77
N ILE A 169 7.85 5.26 -1.30
CA ILE A 169 7.36 6.17 -0.25
C ILE A 169 7.80 5.74 1.16
N ASP A 170 8.32 4.52 1.36
CA ASP A 170 8.72 3.98 2.67
C ASP A 170 10.08 4.53 3.14
N GLY A 171 10.23 5.85 3.15
CA GLY A 171 11.47 6.51 3.55
C GLY A 171 11.44 7.20 4.90
N LEU A 172 10.28 7.29 5.57
CA LEU A 172 10.11 7.89 6.91
C LEU A 172 9.30 6.95 7.82
N ASP A 173 9.66 6.95 9.12
CA ASP A 173 8.97 6.17 10.15
C ASP A 173 7.46 6.45 10.12
N GLY A 174 6.66 5.39 9.96
CA GLY A 174 5.21 5.43 9.94
C GLY A 174 4.59 5.86 8.61
N LEU A 175 5.34 6.39 7.66
CA LEU A 175 4.79 7.02 6.45
C LEU A 175 3.99 6.04 5.60
N SER A 176 4.62 4.98 5.13
CA SER A 176 3.98 3.95 4.28
C SER A 176 2.84 3.24 4.99
N GLY A 177 3.05 2.86 6.25
CA GLY A 177 2.05 2.19 7.07
C GLY A 177 0.81 3.03 7.32
N GLY A 178 0.96 4.34 7.55
CA GLY A 178 -0.18 5.23 7.77
C GLY A 178 -0.93 5.57 6.49
N ILE A 179 -0.24 5.79 5.37
CA ILE A 179 -0.89 5.94 4.06
C ILE A 179 -1.70 4.68 3.74
N ALA A 180 -1.12 3.51 3.94
CA ALA A 180 -1.80 2.23 3.74
C ALA A 180 -3.00 2.03 4.67
N LEU A 181 -2.91 2.45 5.93
CA LEU A 181 -4.02 2.43 6.88
C LEU A 181 -5.19 3.28 6.38
N ILE A 182 -4.92 4.54 5.98
CA ILE A 182 -5.93 5.44 5.44
C ILE A 182 -6.57 4.81 4.18
N ALA A 183 -5.76 4.25 3.30
CA ALA A 183 -6.23 3.58 2.09
C ALA A 183 -7.12 2.37 2.40
N ALA A 184 -6.71 1.50 3.32
CA ALA A 184 -7.48 0.32 3.70
C ALA A 184 -8.83 0.70 4.34
N VAL A 185 -8.86 1.70 5.22
CA VAL A 185 -10.12 2.23 5.80
C VAL A 185 -11.03 2.76 4.69
N THR A 186 -10.49 3.55 3.77
CA THR A 186 -11.27 4.17 2.70
C THR A 186 -11.85 3.13 1.75
N LEU A 187 -11.06 2.14 1.32
CA LEU A 187 -11.55 1.02 0.52
C LEU A 187 -12.63 0.23 1.25
N GLY A 188 -12.47 0.04 2.56
CA GLY A 188 -13.48 -0.58 3.42
C GLY A 188 -14.80 0.20 3.42
N VAL A 189 -14.73 1.51 3.62
CA VAL A 189 -15.93 2.40 3.59
C VAL A 189 -16.63 2.33 2.23
N ILE A 190 -15.89 2.34 1.13
CA ILE A 190 -16.45 2.23 -0.23
C ILE A 190 -17.10 0.84 -0.44
N ALA A 191 -16.54 -0.22 0.14
CA ALA A 191 -17.06 -1.58 -0.01
C ALA A 191 -18.30 -1.88 0.88
N LEU A 192 -18.52 -1.12 1.98
CA LEU A 192 -19.60 -1.36 2.95
C LEU A 192 -20.98 -1.58 2.32
N PRO A 193 -21.46 -0.75 1.37
CA PRO A 193 -22.83 -0.88 0.86
C PRO A 193 -23.03 -2.08 -0.08
N ALA A 194 -21.96 -2.59 -0.70
CA ALA A 194 -22.08 -3.56 -1.79
C ALA A 194 -21.48 -4.92 -1.45
N THR A 195 -20.36 -4.98 -0.73
CA THR A 195 -19.57 -6.21 -0.52
C THR A 195 -19.10 -6.29 0.93
N PRO A 196 -19.97 -6.72 1.88
CA PRO A 196 -19.67 -6.74 3.31
C PRO A 196 -18.40 -7.52 3.66
N LEU A 197 -18.16 -8.67 3.01
CA LEU A 197 -16.96 -9.47 3.24
C LEU A 197 -15.68 -8.72 2.82
N LEU A 198 -15.72 -8.02 1.68
CA LEU A 198 -14.58 -7.21 1.24
C LEU A 198 -14.31 -6.05 2.22
N ALA A 199 -15.36 -5.40 2.70
CA ALA A 199 -15.24 -4.37 3.73
C ALA A 199 -14.56 -4.91 5.00
N ALA A 200 -14.96 -6.10 5.45
CA ALA A 200 -14.36 -6.77 6.59
C ALA A 200 -12.87 -7.06 6.39
N LEU A 201 -12.47 -7.52 5.19
CA LEU A 201 -11.06 -7.73 4.83
C LEU A 201 -10.28 -6.41 4.79
N CYS A 202 -10.86 -5.33 4.28
CA CYS A 202 -10.24 -4.00 4.33
C CYS A 202 -10.02 -3.54 5.78
N PHE A 203 -11.01 -3.71 6.67
CA PHE A 203 -10.87 -3.35 8.08
C PHE A 203 -9.91 -4.28 8.84
N ALA A 204 -9.78 -5.54 8.45
CA ALA A 204 -8.74 -6.44 8.97
C ALA A 204 -7.34 -5.93 8.62
N LEU A 205 -7.11 -5.50 7.37
CA LEU A 205 -5.84 -4.90 6.95
C LEU A 205 -5.58 -3.58 7.71
N ALA A 206 -6.60 -2.72 7.82
CA ALA A 206 -6.50 -1.46 8.56
C ALA A 206 -6.13 -1.71 10.03
N GLY A 207 -6.77 -2.68 10.68
CA GLY A 207 -6.44 -3.07 12.04
C GLY A 207 -5.01 -3.56 12.18
N ALA A 208 -4.56 -4.46 11.30
CA ALA A 208 -3.18 -4.96 11.31
C ALA A 208 -2.15 -3.82 11.18
N LEU A 209 -2.40 -2.86 10.27
CA LEU A 209 -1.58 -1.67 10.10
C LEU A 209 -1.59 -0.76 11.35
N ALA A 210 -2.75 -0.55 11.96
CA ALA A 210 -2.87 0.24 13.19
C ALA A 210 -2.07 -0.37 14.35
N GLY A 211 -2.15 -1.69 14.53
CA GLY A 211 -1.35 -2.41 15.53
C GLY A 211 0.15 -2.29 15.31
N PHE A 212 0.60 -2.41 14.06
CA PHE A 212 2.00 -2.24 13.66
C PHE A 212 2.50 -0.80 13.87
N LEU A 213 1.70 0.21 13.50
CA LEU A 213 2.07 1.63 13.60
C LEU A 213 2.42 2.05 15.02
N ARG A 214 1.90 1.38 16.06
CA ARG A 214 2.31 1.61 17.46
C ARG A 214 3.82 1.44 17.67
N HIS A 215 4.47 0.60 16.86
CA HIS A 215 5.90 0.32 16.92
C HIS A 215 6.71 1.01 15.83
N ASN A 216 6.07 1.39 14.74
CA ASN A 216 6.72 1.99 13.57
C ASN A 216 6.57 3.51 13.49
N PHE A 217 5.62 4.15 14.21
CA PHE A 217 5.52 5.60 14.24
C PHE A 217 6.73 6.23 14.93
N HIS A 218 7.17 7.38 14.39
CA HIS A 218 8.43 8.03 14.80
C HIS A 218 8.50 8.37 16.30
N PRO A 219 9.58 8.00 17.03
CA PRO A 219 10.73 7.21 16.58
C PRO A 219 10.42 5.72 16.51
N ALA A 220 10.70 5.10 15.35
CA ALA A 220 10.38 3.71 15.10
C ALA A 220 11.27 2.75 15.91
N SER A 221 10.65 1.73 16.51
CA SER A 221 11.35 0.64 17.19
C SER A 221 11.60 -0.59 16.30
N ILE A 222 10.93 -0.62 15.13
CA ILE A 222 11.07 -1.62 14.06
C ILE A 222 10.57 -1.02 12.74
N TYR A 223 11.21 -1.36 11.62
CA TYR A 223 10.78 -0.96 10.28
C TYR A 223 9.80 -1.95 9.66
N MET A 224 9.02 -1.42 8.69
CA MET A 224 8.12 -2.21 7.86
C MET A 224 8.90 -3.31 7.12
N GLY A 225 10.01 -2.96 6.52
CA GLY A 225 10.80 -3.83 5.66
C GLY A 225 10.11 -4.18 4.35
N THR A 226 10.85 -4.84 3.46
CA THR A 226 10.31 -5.30 2.17
C THR A 226 9.18 -6.31 2.38
N SER A 227 9.24 -7.12 3.44
CA SER A 227 8.19 -8.07 3.82
C SER A 227 6.82 -7.41 4.02
N GLY A 228 6.79 -6.27 4.71
CA GLY A 228 5.54 -5.54 4.90
C GLY A 228 5.12 -4.75 3.69
N ILE A 229 6.06 -4.07 3.05
CA ILE A 229 5.77 -3.23 1.89
C ILE A 229 5.15 -4.04 0.76
N LEU A 230 5.75 -5.18 0.38
CA LEU A 230 5.21 -6.02 -0.69
C LEU A 230 3.84 -6.60 -0.34
N ALA A 231 3.66 -7.06 0.91
CA ALA A 231 2.39 -7.63 1.37
C ALA A 231 1.26 -6.59 1.39
N VAL A 232 1.52 -5.41 1.95
CA VAL A 232 0.54 -4.32 2.07
C VAL A 232 0.20 -3.73 0.70
N ALA A 233 1.20 -3.48 -0.14
CA ALA A 233 1.00 -2.98 -1.51
C ALA A 233 0.19 -3.96 -2.36
N TYR A 234 0.52 -5.26 -2.27
CA TYR A 234 -0.25 -6.32 -2.92
C TYR A 234 -1.70 -6.35 -2.43
N ALA A 235 -1.90 -6.35 -1.10
CA ALA A 235 -3.24 -6.40 -0.53
C ALA A 235 -4.09 -5.21 -0.97
N LEU A 236 -3.56 -3.97 -0.94
CA LEU A 236 -4.28 -2.78 -1.41
C LEU A 236 -4.58 -2.84 -2.91
N ALA A 237 -3.63 -3.31 -3.73
CA ALA A 237 -3.82 -3.49 -5.15
C ALA A 237 -4.96 -4.48 -5.44
N VAL A 238 -4.97 -5.65 -4.79
CA VAL A 238 -5.98 -6.69 -5.03
C VAL A 238 -7.33 -6.31 -4.43
N LEU A 239 -7.38 -5.69 -3.24
CA LEU A 239 -8.61 -5.14 -2.65
C LEU A 239 -9.31 -4.16 -3.59
N SER A 240 -8.55 -3.32 -4.29
CA SER A 240 -9.11 -2.38 -5.27
C SER A 240 -9.66 -3.06 -6.53
N LEU A 241 -9.15 -4.25 -6.88
CA LEU A 241 -9.63 -5.04 -8.03
C LEU A 241 -10.88 -5.85 -7.69
N LEU A 242 -11.00 -6.30 -6.44
CA LEU A 242 -12.11 -7.13 -5.98
C LEU A 242 -13.37 -6.33 -5.65
N GLY A 243 -13.26 -5.04 -5.44
CA GLY A 243 -14.35 -4.17 -5.00
C GLY A 243 -15.04 -3.43 -6.14
N THR A 244 -16.16 -2.81 -5.77
CA THR A 244 -16.88 -1.84 -6.60
C THR A 244 -16.12 -0.51 -6.73
N ALA A 245 -15.08 -0.30 -5.90
CA ALA A 245 -14.29 0.92 -5.82
C ALA A 245 -13.56 1.28 -7.13
N LYS A 246 -13.46 0.31 -8.05
CA LYS A 246 -12.71 0.43 -9.31
C LYS A 246 -11.27 0.98 -9.10
N VAL A 247 -10.37 0.61 -9.95
CA VAL A 247 -8.95 1.05 -9.96
C VAL A 247 -8.81 2.57 -9.81
N VAL A 248 -9.77 3.35 -10.33
CA VAL A 248 -9.76 4.81 -10.28
C VAL A 248 -9.83 5.38 -8.86
N ALA A 249 -10.65 4.80 -7.98
CA ALA A 249 -10.68 5.22 -6.57
C ALA A 249 -9.34 4.93 -5.88
N ALA A 250 -8.74 3.76 -6.13
CA ALA A 250 -7.44 3.43 -5.60
C ALA A 250 -6.31 4.33 -6.14
N LEU A 251 -6.37 4.71 -7.43
CA LEU A 251 -5.46 5.71 -8.02
C LEU A 251 -5.52 7.05 -7.26
N LEU A 252 -6.72 7.48 -6.88
CA LEU A 252 -6.88 8.73 -6.13
C LEU A 252 -6.41 8.57 -4.67
N ILE A 253 -6.85 7.52 -3.97
CA ILE A 253 -6.50 7.27 -2.58
C ILE A 253 -4.97 7.14 -2.39
N LEU A 254 -4.33 6.40 -3.29
CA LEU A 254 -2.88 6.15 -3.30
C LEU A 254 -2.13 7.11 -4.25
N GLY A 255 -2.73 8.26 -4.54
CA GLY A 255 -2.18 9.26 -5.44
C GLY A 255 -0.79 9.74 -5.01
N VAL A 256 -0.56 9.92 -3.69
CA VAL A 256 0.75 10.36 -3.19
C VAL A 256 1.87 9.38 -3.56
N PRO A 257 1.85 8.08 -3.19
CA PRO A 257 2.91 7.15 -3.56
C PRO A 257 3.01 6.91 -5.07
N ILE A 258 1.88 6.87 -5.80
CA ILE A 258 1.88 6.62 -7.24
C ILE A 258 2.53 7.79 -8.00
N ILE A 259 2.18 9.03 -7.64
CA ILE A 259 2.71 10.23 -8.29
C ILE A 259 4.19 10.42 -7.93
N ASP A 260 4.58 10.20 -6.67
CA ASP A 260 5.99 10.25 -6.27
C ASP A 260 6.82 9.25 -7.09
N ALA A 261 6.39 7.99 -7.17
CA ALA A 261 7.06 6.96 -7.96
C ALA A 261 7.16 7.34 -9.46
N PHE A 262 6.08 7.87 -10.03
CA PHE A 262 6.04 8.32 -11.41
C PHE A 262 7.10 9.39 -11.69
N PHE A 263 7.13 10.47 -10.89
CA PHE A 263 8.08 11.57 -11.10
C PHE A 263 9.52 11.17 -10.85
N VAL A 264 9.78 10.30 -9.88
CA VAL A 264 11.12 9.77 -9.61
C VAL A 264 11.61 8.91 -10.79
N ILE A 265 10.78 7.99 -11.29
CA ILE A 265 11.13 7.13 -12.43
C ILE A 265 11.36 7.98 -13.69
N VAL A 266 10.44 8.88 -14.02
CA VAL A 266 10.57 9.76 -15.19
C VAL A 266 11.81 10.64 -15.08
N GLY A 267 12.06 11.22 -13.90
CA GLY A 267 13.25 12.04 -13.67
C GLY A 267 14.55 11.28 -13.87
N ARG A 268 14.63 10.02 -13.39
CA ARG A 268 15.79 9.14 -13.61
C ARG A 268 16.01 8.83 -15.09
N LEU A 269 14.94 8.46 -15.81
CA LEU A 269 14.99 8.16 -17.25
C LEU A 269 15.44 9.37 -18.06
N LEU A 270 14.90 10.56 -17.78
CA LEU A 270 15.29 11.81 -18.45
C LEU A 270 16.75 12.18 -18.16
N ALA A 271 17.27 11.81 -17.01
CA ALA A 271 18.70 11.98 -16.66
C ALA A 271 19.60 10.85 -17.18
N GLY A 272 19.09 9.92 -17.99
CA GLY A 272 19.85 8.76 -18.50
C GLY A 272 20.25 7.75 -17.43
N ARG A 273 19.56 7.74 -16.26
CA ARG A 273 19.84 6.86 -15.13
C ARG A 273 18.87 5.67 -15.11
N SER A 274 19.31 4.56 -14.49
CA SER A 274 18.44 3.42 -14.28
C SER A 274 17.25 3.78 -13.36
N PRO A 275 16.03 3.32 -13.64
CA PRO A 275 14.88 3.46 -12.74
C PRO A 275 15.13 2.92 -11.32
N TYR A 276 16.04 1.96 -11.19
CA TYR A 276 16.42 1.31 -9.93
C TYR A 276 17.55 2.01 -9.18
N SER A 277 18.09 3.12 -9.70
CA SER A 277 19.15 3.86 -9.03
C SER A 277 18.60 4.52 -7.74
N ALA A 278 19.36 4.42 -6.64
CA ALA A 278 19.00 5.11 -5.41
C ALA A 278 19.25 6.62 -5.54
N ASP A 279 18.31 7.44 -5.11
CA ASP A 279 18.49 8.89 -5.00
C ASP A 279 17.68 9.47 -3.84
N LYS A 280 17.82 10.76 -3.58
CA LYS A 280 17.12 11.51 -2.53
C LYS A 280 16.05 12.45 -3.10
N THR A 281 15.36 12.06 -4.18
CA THR A 281 14.45 12.95 -4.90
C THR A 281 12.98 12.76 -4.53
N HIS A 282 12.68 11.85 -3.61
CA HIS A 282 11.31 11.54 -3.16
C HIS A 282 10.65 12.71 -2.43
N ILE A 283 9.31 12.82 -2.54
CA ILE A 283 8.54 13.92 -1.95
C ILE A 283 8.76 14.07 -0.44
N HIS A 284 8.86 12.97 0.29
CA HIS A 284 9.09 13.00 1.74
C HIS A 284 10.47 13.59 2.10
N GLN A 285 11.51 13.31 1.31
CA GLN A 285 12.84 13.89 1.51
C GLN A 285 12.85 15.39 1.21
N ARG A 286 12.18 15.80 0.10
CA ARG A 286 12.03 17.22 -0.25
C ARG A 286 11.30 18.03 0.82
N LEU A 287 10.31 17.45 1.52
CA LEU A 287 9.63 18.10 2.64
C LEU A 287 10.58 18.31 3.83
N ILE A 288 11.43 17.34 4.13
CA ILE A 288 12.48 17.48 5.16
C ILE A 288 13.48 18.57 4.75
N ASP A 289 13.97 18.55 3.51
CA ASP A 289 14.91 19.55 2.98
C ASP A 289 14.29 20.96 2.95
N ALA A 290 12.97 21.05 2.82
CA ALA A 290 12.23 22.31 2.93
C ALA A 290 12.10 22.84 4.37
N GLY A 291 12.48 22.03 5.38
CA GLY A 291 12.53 22.42 6.79
C GLY A 291 11.41 21.82 7.66
N LEU A 292 10.61 20.87 7.13
CA LEU A 292 9.63 20.17 7.97
C LEU A 292 10.35 19.16 8.89
N SER A 293 9.84 19.02 10.11
CA SER A 293 10.25 17.90 10.97
C SER A 293 9.79 16.56 10.41
N HIS A 294 10.43 15.46 10.81
CA HIS A 294 10.04 14.11 10.43
C HIS A 294 8.52 13.87 10.59
N ARG A 295 8.00 14.14 11.80
CA ARG A 295 6.55 14.02 12.07
C ARG A 295 5.71 14.98 11.24
N GLY A 296 6.20 16.21 11.02
CA GLY A 296 5.52 17.20 10.21
C GLY A 296 5.35 16.76 8.76
N ALA A 297 6.38 16.20 8.14
CA ALA A 297 6.33 15.67 6.79
C ALA A 297 5.35 14.47 6.67
N VAL A 298 5.40 13.54 7.63
CA VAL A 298 4.48 12.39 7.68
C VAL A 298 3.02 12.83 7.82
N LEU A 299 2.72 13.72 8.77
CA LEU A 299 1.37 14.21 8.99
C LEU A 299 0.84 15.05 7.81
N ALA A 300 1.69 15.82 7.15
CA ALA A 300 1.31 16.54 5.93
C ALA A 300 0.89 15.57 4.81
N LEU A 301 1.66 14.50 4.58
CA LEU A 301 1.33 13.49 3.58
C LEU A 301 0.10 12.65 3.96
N TYR A 302 -0.13 12.38 5.26
CA TYR A 302 -1.39 11.80 5.74
C TYR A 302 -2.58 12.71 5.45
N GLY A 303 -2.43 14.04 5.69
CA GLY A 303 -3.47 15.03 5.41
C GLY A 303 -3.85 15.05 3.92
N VAL A 304 -2.85 15.03 3.03
CA VAL A 304 -3.09 14.92 1.58
C VAL A 304 -3.79 13.61 1.24
N THR A 305 -3.30 12.48 1.75
CA THR A 305 -3.91 11.16 1.50
C THR A 305 -5.35 11.11 2.01
N LEU A 306 -5.65 11.69 3.18
CA LEU A 306 -7.00 11.74 3.73
C LEU A 306 -7.93 12.60 2.86
N LEU A 307 -7.45 13.76 2.38
CA LEU A 307 -8.21 14.60 1.47
C LEU A 307 -8.56 13.87 0.16
N LEU A 308 -7.60 13.16 -0.43
CA LEU A 308 -7.80 12.34 -1.61
C LEU A 308 -8.76 11.18 -1.35
N SER A 309 -8.70 10.59 -0.17
CA SER A 309 -9.60 9.53 0.30
C SER A 309 -11.05 10.01 0.40
N VAL A 310 -11.26 11.20 0.96
CA VAL A 310 -12.59 11.83 0.97
C VAL A 310 -13.08 12.06 -0.46
N GLY A 311 -12.21 12.56 -1.35
CA GLY A 311 -12.51 12.70 -2.77
C GLY A 311 -12.93 11.36 -3.41
N ALA A 312 -12.21 10.27 -3.12
CA ALA A 312 -12.53 8.95 -3.66
C ALA A 312 -13.88 8.38 -3.20
N VAL A 313 -14.34 8.78 -2.01
CA VAL A 313 -15.67 8.37 -1.48
C VAL A 313 -16.80 9.17 -2.13
N VAL A 314 -16.61 10.48 -2.38
CA VAL A 314 -17.70 11.37 -2.80
C VAL A 314 -17.76 11.63 -4.30
N LEU A 315 -16.66 11.49 -5.01
CA LEU A 315 -16.59 11.77 -6.45
C LEU A 315 -17.07 10.58 -7.28
N THR A 316 -17.66 10.86 -8.44
CA THR A 316 -17.87 9.84 -9.47
C THR A 316 -16.53 9.36 -10.03
N ALA A 317 -16.51 8.19 -10.67
CA ALA A 317 -15.27 7.62 -11.20
C ALA A 317 -14.57 8.55 -12.23
N SER A 318 -15.32 9.23 -13.10
CA SER A 318 -14.78 10.23 -14.03
C SER A 318 -14.21 11.45 -13.30
N ALA A 319 -14.94 11.99 -12.31
CA ALA A 319 -14.45 13.13 -11.52
C ALA A 319 -13.20 12.76 -10.70
N ALA A 320 -13.14 11.54 -10.16
CA ALA A 320 -11.94 11.04 -9.45
C ALA A 320 -10.73 10.92 -10.38
N LEU A 321 -10.93 10.49 -11.65
CA LEU A 321 -9.86 10.45 -12.63
C LEU A 321 -9.35 11.85 -13.00
N TYR A 322 -10.25 12.82 -13.21
CA TYR A 322 -9.84 14.21 -13.44
C TYR A 322 -9.16 14.82 -12.22
N ALA A 323 -9.63 14.52 -11.01
CA ALA A 323 -8.96 14.95 -9.77
C ALA A 323 -7.54 14.36 -9.66
N PHE A 324 -7.36 13.08 -10.02
CA PHE A 324 -6.03 12.44 -10.06
C PHE A 324 -5.13 13.10 -11.11
N ALA A 325 -5.63 13.38 -12.31
CA ALA A 325 -4.87 14.07 -13.34
C ALA A 325 -4.47 15.49 -12.90
N GLY A 326 -5.38 16.23 -12.27
CA GLY A 326 -5.09 17.53 -11.67
C GLY A 326 -4.03 17.45 -10.57
N LEU A 327 -4.13 16.45 -9.70
CA LEU A 327 -3.14 16.19 -8.65
C LEU A 327 -1.75 15.90 -9.24
N LEU A 328 -1.67 15.11 -10.31
CA LEU A 328 -0.43 14.82 -11.01
C LEU A 328 0.26 16.10 -11.49
N VAL A 329 -0.51 17.05 -12.05
CA VAL A 329 0.00 18.36 -12.49
C VAL A 329 0.45 19.20 -11.27
N VAL A 330 -0.35 19.28 -10.22
CA VAL A 330 -0.05 20.09 -9.03
C VAL A 330 1.15 19.55 -8.26
N LEU A 331 1.18 18.26 -7.96
CA LEU A 331 2.32 17.63 -7.27
C LEU A 331 3.57 17.65 -8.14
N GLY A 332 3.43 17.39 -9.44
CA GLY A 332 4.55 17.51 -10.37
C GLY A 332 5.14 18.91 -10.40
N GLY A 333 4.29 19.93 -10.46
CA GLY A 333 4.70 21.32 -10.36
C GLY A 333 5.41 21.64 -9.03
N ALA A 334 4.86 21.13 -7.91
CA ALA A 334 5.47 21.28 -6.59
C ALA A 334 6.85 20.61 -6.50
N ILE A 335 6.99 19.39 -7.03
CA ILE A 335 8.25 18.66 -7.08
C ILE A 335 9.31 19.46 -7.86
N VAL A 336 8.96 19.96 -9.06
CA VAL A 336 9.86 20.76 -9.89
C VAL A 336 10.23 22.08 -9.20
N TRP A 337 9.26 22.75 -8.57
CA TRP A 337 9.51 23.98 -7.83
C TRP A 337 10.44 23.78 -6.64
N LEU A 338 10.24 22.75 -5.84
CA LEU A 338 11.10 22.38 -4.70
C LEU A 338 12.52 22.06 -5.16
N SER A 339 12.69 21.33 -6.28
CA SER A 339 14.01 21.03 -6.86
C SER A 339 14.77 22.30 -7.21
N ARG A 340 14.15 23.21 -7.97
CA ARG A 340 14.77 24.48 -8.36
C ARG A 340 15.13 25.37 -7.17
N ARG A 341 14.33 25.30 -6.08
CA ARG A 341 14.62 26.05 -4.86
C ARG A 341 15.81 25.48 -4.09
N ALA A 342 15.99 24.17 -4.09
CA ALA A 342 17.16 23.52 -3.48
C ALA A 342 18.46 23.86 -4.23
N GLU A 343 18.45 23.83 -5.57
CA GLU A 343 19.59 24.22 -6.41
C GLU A 343 20.02 25.69 -6.22
N ARG A 344 19.09 26.59 -5.90
CA ARG A 344 19.39 28.02 -5.63
C ARG A 344 19.97 28.26 -4.24
N ARG A 345 19.91 27.30 -3.33
CA ARG A 345 20.44 27.41 -1.97
C ARG A 345 21.78 26.67 -1.78
N ALA A 346 22.14 25.80 -2.71
CA ALA A 346 23.45 25.13 -2.81
C ALA A 346 24.43 26.01 -3.62
#